data_7fd44e466408626bf694b6baf59211b2
#
_entry.id   7fd44e466408626bf694b6baf59211b2
#
_cell.length_a   1.000
_cell.length_b   1.000
_cell.length_c   1.000
_cell.angle_alpha   90.00
_cell.angle_beta   90.00
_cell.angle_gamma   90.00
#
_symmetry.space_group_name_H-M   'P 1'
#
loop_
_entity.id
_entity.type
_entity.pdbx_description
1 polymer ?
#
loop_
_entity_poly.entity_id
_entity_poly.type
_entity_poly.pdbx_seq_one_letter_code
_entity_poly.pdbx_strand_id
1 'polypeptide(L)'
;MKPASISTAHILLVDDNHDGLLVRKSLLEELGYRVQLAGNGEEGLELYKASKYDVVVTDYRMPRMDGVELIGCIRNRNPNARIILLSGFVEPLGLTEENTGADAVIAKSANEPAHLVRWVKRLINRSTNRKPPVRQKTVPAGIVRASVR
;
A
#
# COMPACT_ATOMS: atom_id res chain seq x y z
N MET A 1 -10.58 -13.53 -23.83
CA MET A 1 -10.25 -13.48 -23.36
C MET A 1 -9.96 -13.11 -22.96
N LYS A 2 -9.58 -12.90 -22.51
CA LYS A 2 -9.16 -12.53 -21.81
C LYS A 2 -8.31 -12.24 -21.67
N PRO A 3 -8.49 -11.83 -21.61
CA PRO A 3 -7.46 -11.65 -21.45
C PRO A 3 -6.69 -11.72 -20.64
N ALA A 4 -6.31 -12.39 -20.73
CA ALA A 4 -5.30 -12.67 -19.94
C ALA A 4 -4.59 -11.54 -19.61
N SER A 5 -4.56 -10.82 -20.47
CA SER A 5 -3.92 -9.71 -20.21
C SER A 5 -4.44 -9.09 -19.09
N ILE A 6 -5.47 -9.48 -18.71
CA ILE A 6 -5.84 -9.04 -17.54
C ILE A 6 -4.79 -9.43 -16.73
N SER A 7 -3.88 -8.72 -16.71
CA SER A 7 -2.82 -9.03 -16.01
C SER A 7 -3.17 -9.30 -14.67
N THR A 8 -2.55 -10.20 -14.19
CA THR A 8 -2.69 -10.50 -12.83
C THR A 8 -1.91 -9.47 -12.08
N ALA A 9 -2.60 -8.60 -11.43
CA ALA A 9 -1.94 -7.61 -10.61
C ALA A 9 -1.22 -8.32 -9.47
N HIS A 10 -0.10 -7.75 -9.07
CA HIS A 10 0.77 -8.33 -8.06
C HIS A 10 0.74 -7.47 -6.80
N ILE A 11 0.38 -8.06 -5.68
CA ILE A 11 0.19 -7.35 -4.42
C ILE A 11 1.20 -7.84 -3.40
N LEU A 12 1.82 -6.91 -2.69
CA LEU A 12 2.71 -7.24 -1.58
C LEU A 12 1.95 -6.98 -0.28
N LEU A 13 1.83 -8.01 0.56
CA LEU A 13 1.21 -7.87 1.88
C LEU A 13 2.29 -7.95 2.94
N VAL A 14 2.34 -6.98 3.83
CA VAL A 14 3.34 -6.91 4.88
C VAL A 14 2.66 -6.84 6.23
N ASP A 15 2.92 -7.80 7.10
CA ASP A 15 2.32 -7.85 8.43
C ASP A 15 3.13 -8.86 9.25
N ASP A 16 3.36 -8.56 10.52
CA ASP A 16 4.07 -9.52 11.36
C ASP A 16 3.11 -10.57 11.94
N ASN A 17 1.81 -10.43 11.69
CA ASN A 17 0.84 -11.43 12.11
C ASN A 17 0.62 -12.40 10.95
N HIS A 18 1.18 -13.60 11.07
CA HIS A 18 1.16 -14.57 9.99
C HIS A 18 -0.28 -14.99 9.63
N ASP A 19 -1.13 -15.16 10.62
CA ASP A 19 -2.52 -15.57 10.35
C ASP A 19 -3.26 -14.50 9.54
N GLY A 20 -3.04 -13.24 9.89
CA GLY A 20 -3.64 -12.15 9.13
C GLY A 20 -3.17 -12.13 7.69
N LEU A 21 -1.87 -12.41 7.47
CA LEU A 21 -1.35 -12.47 6.12
C LEU A 21 -2.04 -13.57 5.31
N LEU A 22 -2.21 -14.75 5.90
CA LEU A 22 -2.82 -15.86 5.18
C LEU A 22 -4.27 -15.59 4.83
N VAL A 23 -5.01 -14.98 5.73
CA VAL A 23 -6.41 -14.66 5.48
C VAL A 23 -6.52 -13.66 4.32
N ARG A 24 -5.72 -12.61 4.34
CA ARG A 24 -5.77 -11.60 3.28
C ARG A 24 -5.27 -12.14 1.96
N LYS A 25 -4.26 -13.01 2.01
CA LYS A 25 -3.75 -13.65 0.81
C LYS A 25 -4.85 -14.46 0.14
N SER A 26 -5.55 -15.30 0.92
CA SER A 26 -6.65 -16.09 0.37
C SER A 26 -7.71 -15.22 -0.27
N LEU A 27 -8.09 -14.17 0.42
CA LEU A 27 -9.12 -13.26 -0.08
C LEU A 27 -8.73 -12.65 -1.42
N LEU A 28 -7.51 -12.15 -1.51
CA LEU A 28 -7.08 -11.48 -2.72
C LEU A 28 -6.78 -12.45 -3.86
N GLU A 29 -6.29 -13.62 -3.54
CA GLU A 29 -6.05 -14.64 -4.57
C GLU A 29 -7.33 -15.15 -5.17
N GLU A 30 -8.40 -15.22 -4.39
CA GLU A 30 -9.70 -15.62 -4.94
C GLU A 30 -10.19 -14.62 -5.98
N LEU A 31 -9.73 -13.38 -5.89
CA LEU A 31 -10.11 -12.37 -6.86
C LEU A 31 -9.19 -12.36 -8.09
N GLY A 32 -8.23 -13.27 -8.14
CA GLY A 32 -7.34 -13.39 -9.29
C GLY A 32 -6.02 -12.69 -9.16
N TYR A 33 -5.72 -12.06 -8.02
CA TYR A 33 -4.45 -11.35 -7.85
C TYR A 33 -3.34 -12.30 -7.41
N ARG A 34 -2.11 -11.96 -7.77
CA ARG A 34 -0.94 -12.66 -7.23
C ARG A 34 -0.51 -11.94 -5.97
N VAL A 35 -0.18 -12.69 -4.93
CA VAL A 35 0.12 -12.10 -3.64
C VAL A 35 1.46 -12.63 -3.13
N GLN A 36 2.32 -11.70 -2.71
CA GLN A 36 3.59 -12.02 -2.06
C GLN A 36 3.49 -11.56 -0.61
N LEU A 37 3.97 -12.37 0.31
CA LEU A 37 3.91 -12.08 1.73
C LEU A 37 5.25 -11.65 2.27
N ALA A 38 5.24 -10.71 3.21
CA ALA A 38 6.42 -10.35 3.98
C ALA A 38 6.02 -10.28 5.45
N GLY A 39 6.84 -10.84 6.32
CA GLY A 39 6.54 -10.94 7.74
C GLY A 39 7.03 -9.77 8.57
N ASN A 40 7.65 -8.77 7.98
CA ASN A 40 8.07 -7.57 8.67
C ASN A 40 8.41 -6.50 7.64
N GLY A 41 8.64 -5.27 8.13
CA GLY A 41 8.87 -4.15 7.23
C GLY A 41 10.15 -4.28 6.41
N GLU A 42 11.20 -4.80 7.03
CA GLU A 42 12.47 -4.95 6.33
C GLU A 42 12.35 -5.94 5.19
N GLU A 43 11.70 -7.07 5.45
CA GLU A 43 11.48 -8.05 4.40
C GLU A 43 10.61 -7.46 3.30
N GLY A 44 9.57 -6.69 3.70
CA GLY A 44 8.71 -6.03 2.73
C GLY A 44 9.48 -5.11 1.82
N LEU A 45 10.40 -4.34 2.39
CA LEU A 45 11.21 -3.43 1.59
C LEU A 45 12.13 -4.18 0.63
N GLU A 46 12.76 -5.25 1.12
CA GLU A 46 13.63 -6.05 0.25
C GLU A 46 12.86 -6.66 -0.91
N LEU A 47 11.68 -7.18 -0.64
CA LEU A 47 10.86 -7.74 -1.70
C LEU A 47 10.41 -6.65 -2.69
N TYR A 48 10.09 -5.46 -2.16
CA TYR A 48 9.69 -4.36 -3.03
C TYR A 48 10.82 -3.94 -3.97
N LYS A 49 12.06 -3.99 -3.48
CA LYS A 49 13.21 -3.64 -4.30
C LYS A 49 13.45 -4.68 -5.39
N ALA A 50 13.10 -5.93 -5.13
CA ALA A 50 13.45 -7.04 -6.01
C ALA A 50 12.43 -7.29 -7.11
N SER A 51 11.21 -6.80 -6.98
CA SER A 51 10.15 -7.08 -7.95
C SER A 51 9.22 -5.88 -8.09
N LYS A 52 8.32 -5.98 -9.04
CA LYS A 52 7.33 -4.92 -9.22
C LYS A 52 6.01 -5.34 -8.60
N TYR A 53 5.40 -4.43 -7.89
CA TYR A 53 4.10 -4.67 -7.27
C TYR A 53 3.15 -3.55 -7.68
N ASP A 54 1.89 -3.92 -7.92
CA ASP A 54 0.87 -2.95 -8.29
C ASP A 54 0.29 -2.25 -7.06
N VAL A 55 0.25 -2.95 -5.94
CA VAL A 55 -0.26 -2.40 -4.68
C VAL A 55 0.54 -3.01 -3.54
N VAL A 56 0.86 -2.20 -2.54
CA VAL A 56 1.46 -2.67 -1.29
C VAL A 56 0.44 -2.46 -0.19
N VAL A 57 0.21 -3.48 0.62
CA VAL A 57 -0.67 -3.37 1.78
C VAL A 57 0.20 -3.68 2.99
N THR A 58 0.31 -2.75 3.91
CA THR A 58 1.14 -2.96 5.09
C THR A 58 0.36 -2.68 6.36
N ASP A 59 0.64 -3.48 7.39
CA ASP A 59 0.15 -3.19 8.72
C ASP A 59 0.95 -2.02 9.27
N TYR A 60 0.38 -1.30 10.22
CA TYR A 60 1.09 -0.19 10.85
C TYR A 60 2.08 -0.70 11.90
N ARG A 61 1.59 -1.54 12.82
CA ARG A 61 2.39 -1.90 13.98
C ARG A 61 3.20 -3.16 13.71
N MET A 62 4.49 -2.98 13.55
CA MET A 62 5.42 -4.07 13.33
C MET A 62 6.71 -3.74 14.08
N PRO A 63 7.43 -4.74 14.56
CA PRO A 63 8.68 -4.46 15.27
C PRO A 63 9.74 -3.91 14.33
N ARG A 64 10.59 -3.08 14.85
CA ARG A 64 11.75 -2.47 14.19
C ARG A 64 11.37 -1.46 13.12
N MET A 65 10.66 -1.83 12.09
CA MET A 65 10.23 -0.90 11.06
C MET A 65 8.71 -0.97 10.99
N ASP A 66 8.02 0.10 11.39
CA ASP A 66 6.56 0.11 11.31
C ASP A 66 6.10 0.45 9.90
N GLY A 67 4.78 0.42 9.70
CA GLY A 67 4.22 0.63 8.37
C GLY A 67 4.49 2.01 7.80
N VAL A 68 4.52 3.04 8.64
CA VAL A 68 4.79 4.40 8.16
C VAL A 68 6.24 4.52 7.71
N GLU A 69 7.16 3.90 8.44
CA GLU A 69 8.56 3.90 8.03
C GLU A 69 8.74 3.14 6.71
N LEU A 70 8.05 2.01 6.57
CA LEU A 70 8.11 1.25 5.33
C LEU A 70 7.57 2.09 4.17
N ILE A 71 6.46 2.77 4.38
CA ILE A 71 5.89 3.63 3.35
C ILE A 71 6.89 4.70 2.93
N GLY A 72 7.55 5.30 3.89
CA GLY A 72 8.56 6.32 3.57
C GLY A 72 9.68 5.77 2.71
N CYS A 73 10.16 4.58 3.02
CA CYS A 73 11.21 3.95 2.24
C CYS A 73 10.74 3.61 0.82
N ILE A 74 9.51 3.12 0.70
CA ILE A 74 8.98 2.79 -0.62
C ILE A 74 8.79 4.07 -1.44
N ARG A 75 8.27 5.13 -0.83
CA ARG A 75 8.05 6.39 -1.54
C ARG A 75 9.34 7.02 -2.01
N ASN A 76 10.42 6.82 -1.27
CA ASN A 76 11.72 7.32 -1.71
C ASN A 76 12.19 6.64 -2.99
N ARG A 77 11.82 5.38 -3.17
CA ARG A 77 12.19 4.66 -4.39
C ARG A 77 11.18 4.89 -5.51
N ASN A 78 9.92 5.03 -5.16
CA ASN A 78 8.86 5.17 -6.15
C ASN A 78 7.77 6.07 -5.59
N PRO A 79 7.80 7.36 -5.89
CA PRO A 79 6.78 8.27 -5.37
C PRO A 79 5.37 7.91 -5.81
N ASN A 80 5.24 7.14 -6.90
CA ASN A 80 3.94 6.77 -7.42
C ASN A 80 3.46 5.40 -6.96
N ALA A 81 4.14 4.80 -6.00
CA ALA A 81 3.71 3.50 -5.46
C ALA A 81 2.29 3.63 -4.92
N ARG A 82 1.53 2.54 -5.01
CA ARG A 82 0.18 2.53 -4.48
C ARG A 82 0.19 1.72 -3.21
N ILE A 83 -0.18 2.38 -2.12
CA ILE A 83 0.02 1.82 -0.79
C ILE A 83 -1.22 1.96 0.06
N ILE A 84 -1.59 0.87 0.74
CA ILE A 84 -2.67 0.84 1.71
C ILE A 84 -2.08 0.54 3.07
N LEU A 85 -2.44 1.31 4.07
CA LEU A 85 -2.01 1.09 5.45
C LEU A 85 -3.19 0.54 6.26
N LEU A 86 -2.98 -0.55 6.97
CA LEU A 86 -3.99 -1.12 7.85
C LEU A 86 -3.58 -0.87 9.29
N SER A 87 -4.53 -0.47 10.13
CA SER A 87 -4.19 -0.23 11.52
C SER A 87 -5.39 -0.40 12.43
N GLY A 88 -5.19 -1.05 13.57
CA GLY A 88 -6.19 -1.12 14.60
C GLY A 88 -6.26 0.15 15.42
N PHE A 89 -5.36 1.10 15.17
CA PHE A 89 -5.24 2.29 16.01
C PHE A 89 -5.36 3.59 15.21
N VAL A 90 -6.18 3.58 14.15
CA VAL A 90 -6.26 4.74 13.27
C VAL A 90 -6.66 6.00 14.02
N GLU A 91 -7.79 5.94 14.73
CA GLU A 91 -8.27 7.14 15.41
C GLU A 91 -7.43 7.59 16.59
N PRO A 92 -7.06 6.68 17.51
CA PRO A 92 -6.23 7.13 18.62
C PRO A 92 -4.89 7.70 18.21
N LEU A 93 -4.35 7.24 17.09
CA LEU A 93 -3.05 7.72 16.63
C LEU A 93 -3.17 8.83 15.59
N GLY A 94 -4.38 9.11 15.12
CA GLY A 94 -4.57 10.16 14.14
C GLY A 94 -3.93 9.86 12.80
N LEU A 95 -3.88 8.58 12.40
CA LEU A 95 -3.27 8.19 11.14
C LEU A 95 -4.15 8.60 9.97
N THR A 96 -3.57 9.29 9.02
CA THR A 96 -4.28 9.75 7.83
C THR A 96 -3.42 9.49 6.62
N GLU A 97 -4.00 9.62 5.44
CA GLU A 97 -3.23 9.50 4.21
C GLU A 97 -2.14 10.54 4.16
N GLU A 98 -2.43 11.74 4.63
CA GLU A 98 -1.44 12.81 4.58
C GLU A 98 -0.25 12.56 5.48
N ASN A 99 -0.49 12.15 6.71
CA ASN A 99 0.64 12.02 7.64
C ASN A 99 1.34 10.67 7.55
N THR A 100 0.79 9.71 6.83
CA THR A 100 1.44 8.42 6.67
C THR A 100 2.06 8.24 5.28
N GLY A 101 1.58 8.98 4.30
CA GLY A 101 2.02 8.80 2.93
C GLY A 101 1.28 7.69 2.19
N ALA A 102 0.32 7.02 2.83
CA ALA A 102 -0.45 5.97 2.18
C ALA A 102 -1.51 6.57 1.27
N ASP A 103 -1.94 5.81 0.27
CA ASP A 103 -3.07 6.22 -0.56
C ASP A 103 -4.38 5.98 0.16
N ALA A 104 -4.41 5.04 1.08
CA ALA A 104 -5.59 4.79 1.90
C ALA A 104 -5.15 4.26 3.26
N VAL A 105 -5.86 4.66 4.29
CA VAL A 105 -5.65 4.15 5.64
C VAL A 105 -6.94 3.47 6.06
N ILE A 106 -6.88 2.18 6.37
CA ILE A 106 -8.06 1.39 6.67
C ILE A 106 -7.98 0.87 8.09
N ALA A 107 -9.05 1.07 8.85
CA ALA A 107 -9.11 0.53 10.20
C ALA A 107 -9.35 -0.97 10.16
N LYS A 108 -8.65 -1.71 11.01
CA LYS A 108 -8.88 -3.14 11.15
C LYS A 108 -10.16 -3.31 11.95
N SER A 109 -11.18 -3.79 11.29
CA SER A 109 -12.48 -3.98 11.90
C SER A 109 -13.18 -5.11 11.15
N ALA A 110 -14.42 -5.40 11.52
CA ALA A 110 -15.19 -6.43 10.83
C ALA A 110 -15.37 -6.09 9.35
N ASN A 111 -15.32 -4.80 9.00
CA ASN A 111 -15.52 -4.39 7.61
C ASN A 111 -14.21 -4.25 6.84
N GLU A 112 -13.08 -4.53 7.47
CA GLU A 112 -11.80 -4.35 6.83
C GLU A 112 -11.66 -5.15 5.53
N PRO A 113 -12.10 -6.43 5.48
CA PRO A 113 -11.92 -7.17 4.22
C PRO A 113 -12.64 -6.50 3.04
N ALA A 114 -13.84 -5.99 3.26
CA ALA A 114 -14.58 -5.33 2.18
C ALA A 114 -13.89 -4.02 1.77
N HIS A 115 -13.39 -3.27 2.74
CA HIS A 115 -12.69 -2.03 2.45
C HIS A 115 -11.39 -2.31 1.72
N LEU A 116 -10.68 -3.35 2.12
CA LEU A 116 -9.42 -3.71 1.48
C LEU A 116 -9.65 -4.07 0.01
N VAL A 117 -10.63 -4.92 -0.26
CA VAL A 117 -10.93 -5.32 -1.63
C VAL A 117 -11.28 -4.09 -2.47
N ARG A 118 -12.12 -3.21 -1.93
CA ARG A 118 -12.52 -2.02 -2.65
C ARG A 118 -11.34 -1.13 -2.99
N TRP A 119 -10.46 -0.90 -2.03
CA TRP A 119 -9.30 -0.04 -2.27
C TRP A 119 -8.28 -0.66 -3.20
N VAL A 120 -8.07 -1.98 -3.09
CA VAL A 120 -7.14 -2.66 -4.00
C VAL A 120 -7.65 -2.50 -5.43
N LYS A 121 -8.93 -2.75 -5.66
CA LYS A 121 -9.50 -2.61 -7.01
C LYS A 121 -9.38 -1.18 -7.51
N ARG A 122 -9.66 -0.22 -6.65
CA ARG A 122 -9.57 1.18 -7.04
C ARG A 122 -8.15 1.59 -7.42
N LEU A 123 -7.18 1.17 -6.63
CA LEU A 123 -5.79 1.53 -6.90
C LEU A 123 -5.26 0.85 -8.15
N ILE A 124 -5.66 -0.38 -8.39
CA ILE A 124 -5.26 -1.08 -9.60
C ILE A 124 -5.88 -0.41 -10.83
N ASN A 125 -7.14 -0.02 -10.75
CA ASN A 125 -7.78 0.67 -11.87
C ASN A 125 -7.13 2.02 -12.12
N ARG A 126 -6.75 2.72 -11.09
CA ARG A 126 -6.02 3.97 -11.25
C ARG A 126 -4.70 3.75 -11.96
N SER A 127 -4.06 2.62 -11.67
CA SER A 127 -2.80 2.29 -12.29
C SER A 127 -2.96 2.12 -13.79
N THR A 128 -4.04 1.46 -14.21
CA THR A 128 -4.24 1.22 -15.64
C THR A 128 -4.81 2.41 -16.36
N ASN A 129 -5.64 3.20 -15.69
CA ASN A 129 -6.25 4.36 -16.31
C ASN A 129 -5.62 5.65 -15.85
N ARG A 130 -4.30 5.66 -15.57
CA ARG A 130 -3.73 6.74 -14.91
C ARG A 130 -3.71 7.97 -15.70
N LYS A 131 -4.05 9.04 -15.10
CA LYS A 131 -3.89 10.31 -15.68
C LYS A 131 -2.56 10.81 -15.31
N PRO A 132 -2.04 11.76 -16.05
CA PRO A 132 -0.78 12.37 -15.68
C PRO A 132 -0.87 12.91 -14.28
N PRO A 133 0.20 12.88 -13.53
CA PRO A 133 0.21 13.38 -12.17
C PRO A 133 -0.13 14.83 -12.18
N VAL A 134 -0.87 15.14 -11.28
CA VAL A 134 -1.24 16.49 -11.16
C VAL A 134 -0.21 17.19 -10.42
N ARG A 135 0.03 17.20 -9.99
CA ARG A 135 0.70 17.45 -9.14
C ARG A 135 1.38 17.95 -8.75
N GLN A 136 1.45 18.28 -8.61
CA GLN A 136 1.94 18.46 -8.19
C GLN A 136 2.02 19.23 -7.73
N LYS A 137 1.57 19.86 -7.32
CA LYS A 137 1.42 20.42 -6.76
C LYS A 137 1.96 20.61 -6.12
N THR A 138 2.09 21.08 -5.97
CA THR A 138 2.59 21.17 -5.32
C THR A 138 2.99 21.44 -4.64
N VAL A 139 3.09 21.84 -4.49
CA VAL A 139 3.54 21.96 -3.73
C VAL A 139 4.02 22.48 -3.54
N PRO A 140 3.95 22.86 -3.39
CA PRO A 140 4.50 23.33 -3.07
C PRO A 140 5.25 23.66 -2.79
N ALA A 141 5.08 23.98 -2.92
CA ALA A 141 5.73 24.12 -2.61
C ALA A 141 6.29 24.28 -2.18
N GLY A 142 6.08 24.73 -2.21
CA GLY A 142 6.56 24.85 -1.68
C GLY A 142 6.94 24.66 -1.34
N ILE A 143 6.72 25.02 -1.48
CA ILE A 143 7.14 24.72 -1.19
C ILE A 143 7.95 24.31 -1.07
N VAL A 144 7.81 24.62 -1.06
CA VAL A 144 8.58 24.20 -0.98
C VAL A 144 9.35 23.83 -0.97
N ARG A 145 9.35 24.19 -1.10
CA ARG A 145 10.09 23.95 -1.16
C ARG A 145 10.82 23.69 -1.05
N ALA A 146 10.56 24.05 -0.95
CA ALA A 146 11.28 23.85 -0.84
C ALA A 146 11.95 23.50 -0.71
N SER A 147 11.72 23.79 -0.69
CA SER A 147 12.32 23.42 -0.62
C SER A 147 12.90 23.01 -0.59
N VAL A 148 12.59 23.42 -0.47
CA VAL A 148 13.11 23.05 -0.55
C VAL A 148 13.76 22.73 -0.65
N ARG A 149 13.74 23.13 -0.70
CA ARG A 149 14.36 22.98 -0.87
C ARG A 149 15.02 22.69 -0.82
#